data_3bb294dfa6e6779635f31e8541c25ef0
#
_entry.id   3bb294dfa6e6779635f31e8541c25ef0
#
_cell.length_a   1.000
_cell.length_b   1.000
_cell.length_c   1.000
_cell.angle_alpha   90.00
_cell.angle_beta   90.00
_cell.angle_gamma   90.00
#
_symmetry.space_group_name_H-M   'P 1'
#
loop_
_entity.id
_entity.type
_entity.pdbx_description
1 polymer ?
#
loop_
_entity_poly.entity_id
_entity_poly.type
_entity_poly.pdbx_seq_one_letter_code
_entity_poly.pdbx_strand_id
1 'polypeptide(L)'
;YIQEELHNDIASAIGSAIPLELGIHCAAGEKNMKDIPFHTDIKNVILYHHENADGSGPFGKKWTEVPVFARIIHLCDLLDQVCCSDSFDSDTWQKVEAFLQEITGSIADEECIEAFRHAFSEQHFLSLGEKDVETRLWNRVPRTKQDLSFEQIKALAKFFARIVDYKSPFTSTHSIGVAADAEKLSRFMGFDEETMQKMYLAGALHDIGK
;
A
#
# COMPACT_ATOMS: atom_id res chain seq x y z
N TYR A 1 17.90 12.26 -6.11
CA TYR A 1 18.59 11.21 -6.91
C TYR A 1 17.65 10.05 -7.24
N ILE A 2 17.10 9.32 -6.25
CA ILE A 2 16.17 8.20 -6.51
C ILE A 2 14.85 8.67 -7.13
N GLN A 3 14.36 9.84 -6.76
CA GLN A 3 13.16 10.44 -7.35
C GLN A 3 13.38 10.90 -8.79
N GLU A 4 14.55 11.44 -9.15
CA GLU A 4 14.85 11.87 -10.52
C GLU A 4 15.03 10.69 -11.48
N GLU A 5 15.71 9.62 -11.08
CA GLU A 5 15.81 8.40 -11.90
C GLU A 5 14.43 7.76 -12.11
N LEU A 6 13.65 7.60 -11.03
CA LEU A 6 12.30 7.04 -11.11
C LEU A 6 11.37 7.91 -11.96
N HIS A 7 11.48 9.24 -11.85
CA HIS A 7 10.70 10.20 -12.63
C HIS A 7 10.98 10.07 -14.13
N ASN A 8 12.24 9.95 -14.52
CA ASN A 8 12.64 9.84 -15.92
C ASN A 8 12.25 8.48 -16.53
N ASP A 9 12.39 7.38 -15.79
CA ASP A 9 12.03 6.04 -16.24
C ASP A 9 10.51 5.91 -16.43
N ILE A 10 9.72 6.49 -15.52
CA ILE A 10 8.26 6.43 -15.57
C ILE A 10 7.69 7.41 -16.59
N ALA A 11 8.24 8.61 -16.71
CA ALA A 11 7.82 9.60 -17.73
C ALA A 11 7.90 9.05 -19.16
N SER A 12 8.81 8.12 -19.41
CA SER A 12 8.92 7.42 -20.70
C SER A 12 7.90 6.30 -20.88
N ALA A 13 7.33 5.76 -19.80
CA ALA A 13 6.41 4.63 -19.80
C ALA A 13 4.93 5.03 -19.75
N ILE A 14 4.62 6.26 -19.30
CA ILE A 14 3.24 6.77 -19.14
C ILE A 14 2.82 7.54 -20.39
N GLY A 15 1.66 7.21 -20.94
CA GLY A 15 1.04 7.99 -22.01
C GLY A 15 0.67 9.41 -21.54
N SER A 16 0.71 10.39 -22.46
CA SER A 16 0.60 11.83 -22.18
C SER A 16 -0.73 12.33 -21.57
N ALA A 17 -1.68 11.46 -21.30
CA ALA A 17 -3.03 11.82 -20.83
C ALA A 17 -3.26 11.58 -19.33
N ILE A 18 -2.32 10.94 -18.61
CA ILE A 18 -2.50 10.55 -17.20
C ILE A 18 -1.55 11.36 -16.32
N PRO A 19 -1.98 11.80 -15.11
CA PRO A 19 -1.10 12.52 -14.22
C PRO A 19 0.16 11.67 -13.91
N LEU A 20 1.32 12.18 -14.28
CA LEU A 20 2.63 11.55 -14.03
C LEU A 20 2.80 11.14 -12.57
N GLU A 21 2.27 11.95 -11.66
CA GLU A 21 2.29 11.71 -10.22
C GLU A 21 1.62 10.38 -9.81
N LEU A 22 0.58 9.97 -10.54
CA LEU A 22 -0.14 8.72 -10.28
C LEU A 22 0.73 7.49 -10.56
N GLY A 23 1.50 7.48 -11.64
CA GLY A 23 2.43 6.41 -11.97
C GLY A 23 3.66 6.38 -11.05
N ILE A 24 4.14 7.55 -10.62
CA ILE A 24 5.33 7.66 -9.75
C ILE A 24 5.08 6.99 -8.38
N HIS A 25 3.94 7.26 -7.73
CA HIS A 25 3.69 6.65 -6.42
C HIS A 25 3.45 5.13 -6.52
N CYS A 26 2.84 4.65 -7.60
CA CYS A 26 2.67 3.21 -7.86
C CYS A 26 4.03 2.51 -7.95
N ALA A 27 4.95 3.06 -8.74
CA ALA A 27 6.28 2.47 -8.91
C ALA A 27 7.15 2.61 -7.65
N ALA A 28 7.05 3.72 -6.93
CA ALA A 28 7.72 3.90 -5.64
C ALA A 28 7.19 2.91 -4.59
N GLY A 29 5.87 2.74 -4.55
CA GLY A 29 5.20 1.76 -3.69
C GLY A 29 5.65 0.33 -3.98
N GLU A 30 5.61 -0.11 -5.24
CA GLU A 30 6.07 -1.42 -5.68
C GLU A 30 7.53 -1.68 -5.27
N LYS A 31 8.42 -0.70 -5.49
CA LYS A 31 9.82 -0.78 -5.09
C LYS A 31 9.99 -0.92 -3.58
N ASN A 32 9.21 -0.20 -2.79
CA ASN A 32 9.27 -0.25 -1.34
C ASN A 32 8.74 -1.56 -0.77
N MET A 33 7.70 -2.14 -1.40
CA MET A 33 7.08 -3.39 -0.95
C MET A 33 7.91 -4.64 -1.28
N LYS A 34 8.91 -4.53 -2.16
CA LYS A 34 9.69 -5.66 -2.68
C LYS A 34 10.39 -6.48 -1.61
N ASP A 35 10.82 -5.82 -0.53
CA ASP A 35 11.57 -6.45 0.56
C ASP A 35 10.66 -6.96 1.70
N ILE A 36 9.35 -6.76 1.62
CA ILE A 36 8.39 -7.22 2.62
C ILE A 36 8.16 -8.73 2.45
N PRO A 37 8.28 -9.54 3.52
CA PRO A 37 8.12 -10.99 3.44
C PRO A 37 6.63 -11.38 3.40
N PHE A 38 5.98 -11.14 2.27
CA PHE A 38 4.62 -11.61 2.04
C PHE A 38 4.58 -13.12 1.82
N HIS A 39 3.50 -13.78 2.24
CA HIS A 39 3.27 -15.20 1.97
C HIS A 39 2.85 -15.47 0.52
N THR A 40 2.32 -14.47 -0.17
CA THR A 40 1.81 -14.55 -1.53
C THR A 40 2.62 -13.63 -2.43
N ASP A 41 2.77 -14.00 -3.69
CA ASP A 41 3.38 -13.13 -4.68
C ASP A 41 2.52 -11.87 -4.87
N ILE A 42 3.12 -10.72 -4.59
CA ILE A 42 2.49 -9.39 -4.72
C ILE A 42 3.09 -8.59 -5.88
N LYS A 43 3.85 -9.25 -6.76
CA LYS A 43 4.46 -8.58 -7.92
C LYS A 43 3.41 -7.86 -8.74
N ASN A 44 3.67 -6.60 -9.04
CA ASN A 44 2.81 -5.70 -9.79
C ASN A 44 1.44 -5.38 -9.13
N VAL A 45 1.20 -5.82 -7.91
CA VAL A 45 -0.04 -5.47 -7.18
C VAL A 45 -0.07 -3.96 -6.91
N ILE A 46 1.00 -3.44 -6.32
CA ILE A 46 1.09 -2.00 -6.01
C ILE A 46 1.39 -1.19 -7.29
N LEU A 47 2.12 -1.75 -8.24
CA LEU A 47 2.40 -1.07 -9.50
C LEU A 47 1.12 -0.76 -10.28
N TYR A 48 0.16 -1.69 -10.31
CA TYR A 48 -1.03 -1.60 -11.17
C TYR A 48 -2.34 -1.31 -10.41
N HIS A 49 -2.28 -0.86 -9.14
CA HIS A 49 -3.50 -0.62 -8.36
C HIS A 49 -4.32 0.60 -8.80
N HIS A 50 -3.87 1.34 -9.80
CA HIS A 50 -4.63 2.40 -10.46
C HIS A 50 -4.89 2.12 -11.95
N GLU A 51 -4.69 0.88 -12.40
CA GLU A 51 -5.06 0.51 -13.76
C GLU A 51 -6.57 0.36 -13.91
N ASN A 52 -7.11 0.98 -14.94
CA ASN A 52 -8.50 0.83 -15.32
C ASN A 52 -8.73 -0.46 -16.11
N ALA A 53 -9.92 -1.03 -16.02
CA ALA A 53 -10.25 -2.30 -16.67
C ALA A 53 -10.09 -2.26 -18.21
N ASP A 54 -10.33 -1.11 -18.82
CA ASP A 54 -10.20 -0.89 -20.27
C ASP A 54 -8.77 -0.59 -20.75
N GLY A 55 -7.82 -0.41 -19.82
CA GLY A 55 -6.43 -0.07 -20.10
C GLY A 55 -6.17 1.43 -20.23
N SER A 56 -7.08 2.29 -19.79
CA SER A 56 -6.88 3.74 -19.74
C SER A 56 -6.13 4.22 -18.50
N GLY A 57 -5.61 3.30 -17.67
CA GLY A 57 -4.82 3.58 -16.48
C GLY A 57 -3.38 4.00 -16.78
N PRO A 58 -2.56 4.26 -15.70
CA PRO A 58 -1.23 4.83 -15.81
C PRO A 58 -0.24 4.06 -16.69
N PHE A 59 -0.33 2.74 -16.72
CA PHE A 59 0.60 1.89 -17.45
C PHE A 59 -0.04 1.21 -18.67
N GLY A 60 -1.29 1.52 -18.98
CA GLY A 60 -2.02 1.01 -20.14
C GLY A 60 -2.33 -0.48 -20.09
N LYS A 61 -2.42 -1.06 -18.89
CA LYS A 61 -2.69 -2.48 -18.69
C LYS A 61 -4.19 -2.74 -18.61
N LYS A 62 -4.67 -3.68 -19.41
CA LYS A 62 -6.06 -4.15 -19.32
C LYS A 62 -6.23 -5.08 -18.13
N TRP A 63 -7.46 -5.21 -17.62
CA TRP A 63 -7.78 -6.01 -16.44
C TRP A 63 -7.22 -7.46 -16.52
N THR A 64 -7.13 -8.07 -17.70
CA THR A 64 -6.56 -9.40 -17.89
C THR A 64 -5.05 -9.50 -17.62
N GLU A 65 -4.35 -8.36 -17.65
CA GLU A 65 -2.91 -8.24 -17.38
C GLU A 65 -2.62 -7.78 -15.95
N VAL A 66 -3.65 -7.30 -15.24
CA VAL A 66 -3.56 -6.73 -13.89
C VAL A 66 -3.83 -7.81 -12.84
N PRO A 67 -2.96 -8.01 -11.84
CA PRO A 67 -3.20 -8.95 -10.76
C PRO A 67 -4.53 -8.69 -10.05
N VAL A 68 -5.25 -9.76 -9.68
CA VAL A 68 -6.56 -9.63 -9.03
C VAL A 68 -6.53 -8.79 -7.75
N PHE A 69 -5.45 -8.89 -6.96
CA PHE A 69 -5.29 -8.06 -5.76
C PHE A 69 -5.20 -6.57 -6.09
N ALA A 70 -4.54 -6.18 -7.18
CA ALA A 70 -4.49 -4.79 -7.63
C ALA A 70 -5.88 -4.29 -8.03
N ARG A 71 -6.66 -5.11 -8.76
CA ARG A 71 -8.05 -4.79 -9.16
C ARG A 71 -8.98 -4.61 -7.95
N ILE A 72 -8.84 -5.46 -6.94
CA ILE A 72 -9.58 -5.34 -5.67
C ILE A 72 -9.20 -4.06 -4.94
N ILE A 73 -7.90 -3.73 -4.83
CA ILE A 73 -7.43 -2.50 -4.20
C ILE A 73 -7.99 -1.29 -4.95
N HIS A 74 -7.93 -1.28 -6.29
CA HIS A 74 -8.47 -0.21 -7.12
C HIS A 74 -9.95 0.03 -6.85
N LEU A 75 -10.77 -1.02 -6.86
CA LEU A 75 -12.20 -0.91 -6.55
C LEU A 75 -12.45 -0.38 -5.14
N CYS A 76 -11.72 -0.86 -4.14
CA CYS A 76 -11.87 -0.39 -2.76
C CYS A 76 -11.47 1.08 -2.60
N ASP A 77 -10.40 1.52 -3.25
CA ASP A 77 -9.94 2.92 -3.24
C ASP A 77 -10.98 3.86 -3.87
N LEU A 78 -11.55 3.46 -5.02
CA LEU A 78 -12.63 4.20 -5.67
C LEU A 78 -13.88 4.30 -4.80
N LEU A 79 -14.27 3.20 -4.16
CA LEU A 79 -15.43 3.16 -3.27
C LEU A 79 -15.21 4.03 -2.03
N ASP A 80 -14.02 4.03 -1.44
CA ASP A 80 -13.69 4.90 -0.30
C ASP A 80 -13.87 6.37 -0.66
N GLN A 81 -13.46 6.79 -1.87
CA GLN A 81 -13.66 8.16 -2.36
C GLN A 81 -15.14 8.54 -2.51
N VAL A 82 -16.00 7.60 -2.94
CA VAL A 82 -17.46 7.83 -3.02
C VAL A 82 -18.08 7.88 -1.63
N CYS A 83 -17.57 7.09 -0.70
CA CYS A 83 -18.03 6.99 0.68
C CYS A 83 -17.44 8.05 1.61
N CYS A 84 -16.61 8.99 1.13
CA CYS A 84 -15.97 10.06 1.92
C CYS A 84 -16.93 10.99 2.67
N SER A 85 -18.24 10.75 2.60
CA SER A 85 -19.21 11.37 3.50
C SER A 85 -19.26 10.58 4.82
N ASP A 86 -19.26 11.28 5.95
CA ASP A 86 -19.25 10.72 7.30
C ASP A 86 -20.48 9.84 7.66
N SER A 87 -21.34 9.51 6.70
CA SER A 87 -22.56 8.75 6.92
C SER A 87 -22.57 7.43 6.13
N PHE A 88 -22.71 6.32 6.88
CA PHE A 88 -23.00 5.01 6.32
C PHE A 88 -24.52 4.78 6.38
N ASP A 89 -25.25 5.37 5.44
CA ASP A 89 -26.72 5.32 5.35
C ASP A 89 -27.18 4.78 4.00
N SER A 90 -28.51 4.60 3.85
CA SER A 90 -29.10 4.08 2.62
C SER A 90 -28.92 5.02 1.43
N ASP A 91 -28.85 6.34 1.65
CA ASP A 91 -28.63 7.30 0.55
C ASP A 91 -27.20 7.18 0.00
N THR A 92 -26.23 6.98 0.88
CA THR A 92 -24.84 6.72 0.47
C THR A 92 -24.73 5.37 -0.22
N TRP A 93 -25.43 4.34 0.25
CA TRP A 93 -25.47 3.05 -0.43
C TRP A 93 -26.03 3.15 -1.86
N GLN A 94 -27.08 3.92 -2.08
CA GLN A 94 -27.61 4.17 -3.43
C GLN A 94 -26.59 4.86 -4.35
N LYS A 95 -25.81 5.80 -3.82
CA LYS A 95 -24.69 6.42 -4.58
C LYS A 95 -23.63 5.40 -4.94
N VAL A 96 -23.26 4.52 -4.01
CA VAL A 96 -22.33 3.41 -4.27
C VAL A 96 -22.83 2.53 -5.40
N GLU A 97 -24.08 2.08 -5.36
CA GLU A 97 -24.65 1.23 -6.42
C GLU A 97 -24.71 1.95 -7.78
N ALA A 98 -25.08 3.22 -7.81
CA ALA A 98 -25.09 4.03 -9.04
C ALA A 98 -23.65 4.17 -9.60
N PHE A 99 -22.68 4.44 -8.76
CA PHE A 99 -21.29 4.54 -9.12
C PHE A 99 -20.73 3.20 -9.66
N LEU A 100 -21.03 2.08 -9.00
CA LEU A 100 -20.63 0.76 -9.48
C LEU A 100 -21.17 0.46 -10.88
N GLN A 101 -22.42 0.88 -11.19
CA GLN A 101 -23.00 0.73 -12.53
C GLN A 101 -22.23 1.57 -13.57
N GLU A 102 -21.84 2.79 -13.22
CA GLU A 102 -21.14 3.71 -14.10
C GLU A 102 -19.74 3.21 -14.47
N ILE A 103 -18.99 2.67 -13.48
CA ILE A 103 -17.58 2.28 -13.67
C ILE A 103 -17.41 0.86 -14.24
N THR A 104 -18.49 0.05 -14.28
CA THR A 104 -18.41 -1.35 -14.73
C THR A 104 -17.91 -1.46 -16.17
N GLY A 105 -16.91 -2.29 -16.40
CA GLY A 105 -16.34 -2.60 -17.72
C GLY A 105 -15.38 -1.53 -18.26
N SER A 106 -15.36 -0.34 -17.71
CA SER A 106 -14.42 0.74 -18.09
C SER A 106 -13.31 0.93 -17.05
N ILE A 107 -13.68 1.29 -15.84
CA ILE A 107 -12.74 1.56 -14.75
C ILE A 107 -12.52 0.30 -13.92
N ALA A 108 -13.60 -0.38 -13.49
CA ALA A 108 -13.53 -1.65 -12.76
C ALA A 108 -14.08 -2.79 -13.63
N ASP A 109 -13.48 -3.97 -13.52
CA ASP A 109 -13.94 -5.15 -14.24
C ASP A 109 -15.18 -5.78 -13.59
N GLU A 110 -15.99 -6.45 -14.43
CA GLU A 110 -17.26 -7.05 -14.00
C GLU A 110 -17.05 -8.11 -12.90
N GLU A 111 -15.98 -8.90 -12.97
CA GLU A 111 -15.69 -9.94 -11.98
C GLU A 111 -15.52 -9.35 -10.56
N CYS A 112 -14.77 -8.26 -10.43
CA CYS A 112 -14.58 -7.58 -9.15
C CYS A 112 -15.88 -6.92 -8.66
N ILE A 113 -16.67 -6.32 -9.56
CA ILE A 113 -17.97 -5.72 -9.22
C ILE A 113 -18.97 -6.79 -8.72
N GLU A 114 -19.06 -7.90 -9.41
CA GLU A 114 -19.93 -9.02 -9.01
C GLU A 114 -19.48 -9.64 -7.68
N ALA A 115 -18.18 -9.84 -7.50
CA ALA A 115 -17.62 -10.32 -6.24
C ALA A 115 -17.93 -9.38 -5.08
N PHE A 116 -17.81 -8.05 -5.29
CA PHE A 116 -18.18 -7.05 -4.29
C PHE A 116 -19.66 -7.17 -3.93
N ARG A 117 -20.58 -7.16 -4.91
CA ARG A 117 -22.03 -7.27 -4.66
C ARG A 117 -22.40 -8.57 -3.97
N HIS A 118 -21.73 -9.66 -4.27
CA HIS A 118 -21.94 -10.94 -3.60
C HIS A 118 -21.45 -10.95 -2.14
N ALA A 119 -20.31 -10.32 -1.88
CA ALA A 119 -19.71 -10.31 -0.55
C ALA A 119 -20.24 -9.20 0.36
N PHE A 120 -20.80 -8.11 -0.20
CA PHE A 120 -21.13 -6.89 0.52
C PHE A 120 -22.54 -6.42 0.21
N SER A 121 -23.42 -6.48 1.20
CA SER A 121 -24.80 -5.99 1.10
C SER A 121 -24.97 -4.61 1.72
N GLU A 122 -26.11 -3.95 1.44
CA GLU A 122 -26.49 -2.70 2.11
C GLU A 122 -26.42 -2.83 3.64
N GLN A 123 -26.88 -3.94 4.20
CA GLN A 123 -26.82 -4.17 5.65
C GLN A 123 -25.37 -4.21 6.17
N HIS A 124 -24.44 -4.82 5.42
CA HIS A 124 -23.02 -4.78 5.76
C HIS A 124 -22.47 -3.36 5.71
N PHE A 125 -22.84 -2.59 4.66
CA PHE A 125 -22.44 -1.20 4.50
C PHE A 125 -22.91 -0.33 5.69
N LEU A 126 -24.20 -0.37 6.02
CA LEU A 126 -24.76 0.38 7.15
C LEU A 126 -24.04 0.04 8.47
N SER A 127 -23.63 -1.20 8.65
CA SER A 127 -22.89 -1.64 9.84
C SER A 127 -21.47 -1.07 9.96
N LEU A 128 -20.92 -0.48 8.91
CA LEU A 128 -19.59 0.19 8.98
C LEU A 128 -19.65 1.48 9.83
N GLY A 129 -20.80 2.11 9.94
CA GLY A 129 -21.03 3.27 10.81
C GLY A 129 -21.09 2.93 12.31
N GLU A 130 -21.06 1.65 12.68
CA GLU A 130 -21.10 1.22 14.09
C GLU A 130 -19.74 1.46 14.77
N LYS A 131 -19.77 1.82 16.06
CA LYS A 131 -18.57 2.20 16.82
C LYS A 131 -17.54 1.07 17.02
N ASP A 132 -17.94 -0.17 16.79
CA ASP A 132 -17.11 -1.35 16.99
C ASP A 132 -16.53 -1.96 15.70
N VAL A 133 -16.63 -1.25 14.56
CA VAL A 133 -16.16 -1.74 13.25
C VAL A 133 -14.70 -2.18 13.29
N GLU A 134 -13.85 -1.43 13.97
CA GLU A 134 -12.44 -1.78 14.11
C GLU A 134 -12.24 -3.11 14.83
N THR A 135 -12.96 -3.32 15.95
CA THR A 135 -12.93 -4.59 16.69
C THR A 135 -13.42 -5.75 15.85
N ARG A 136 -14.46 -5.54 15.04
CA ARG A 136 -15.01 -6.55 14.13
C ARG A 136 -14.02 -6.90 13.03
N LEU A 137 -13.34 -5.90 12.48
CA LEU A 137 -12.28 -6.08 11.48
C LEU A 137 -11.14 -6.94 12.07
N TRP A 138 -10.61 -6.56 13.24
CA TRP A 138 -9.53 -7.30 13.90
C TRP A 138 -9.91 -8.75 14.25
N ASN A 139 -11.19 -9.01 14.54
CA ASN A 139 -11.66 -10.37 14.79
C ASN A 139 -11.73 -11.24 13.51
N ARG A 140 -11.77 -10.64 12.34
CA ARG A 140 -11.77 -11.31 11.03
C ARG A 140 -10.36 -11.54 10.47
N VAL A 141 -9.38 -10.73 10.89
CA VAL A 141 -7.99 -10.90 10.47
C VAL A 141 -7.41 -12.16 11.09
N PRO A 142 -6.87 -13.10 10.29
CA PRO A 142 -6.23 -14.31 10.82
C PRO A 142 -5.06 -13.94 11.76
N ARG A 143 -5.10 -14.44 12.99
CA ARG A 143 -4.02 -14.25 13.96
C ARG A 143 -3.00 -15.38 13.80
N THR A 144 -2.19 -15.30 12.75
CA THR A 144 -1.06 -16.21 12.56
C THR A 144 0.18 -15.61 13.21
N LYS A 145 0.90 -16.40 13.99
CA LYS A 145 2.25 -16.04 14.44
C LYS A 145 3.22 -16.44 13.32
N GLN A 146 4.09 -15.53 12.98
CA GLN A 146 5.17 -15.80 12.04
C GLN A 146 6.49 -15.51 12.72
N ASP A 147 7.37 -16.49 12.74
CA ASP A 147 8.74 -16.29 13.20
C ASP A 147 9.56 -15.69 12.04
N LEU A 148 9.96 -14.45 12.22
CA LEU A 148 10.79 -13.74 11.25
C LEU A 148 12.26 -13.83 11.65
N SER A 149 13.14 -14.08 10.67
CA SER A 149 14.57 -13.92 10.86
C SER A 149 14.90 -12.43 11.09
N PHE A 150 16.06 -12.16 11.70
CA PHE A 150 16.49 -10.77 11.91
C PHE A 150 16.61 -10.02 10.60
N GLU A 151 17.05 -10.65 9.51
CA GLU A 151 17.12 -10.01 8.20
C GLU A 151 15.73 -9.61 7.66
N GLN A 152 14.70 -10.41 7.90
CA GLN A 152 13.32 -10.04 7.56
C GLN A 152 12.81 -8.89 8.41
N ILE A 153 13.10 -8.89 9.72
CA ILE A 153 12.79 -7.77 10.62
C ILE A 153 13.53 -6.50 10.18
N LYS A 154 14.80 -6.62 9.80
CA LYS A 154 15.63 -5.53 9.26
C LYS A 154 15.03 -4.96 7.97
N ALA A 155 14.49 -5.80 7.09
CA ALA A 155 13.81 -5.39 5.88
C ALA A 155 12.53 -4.59 6.18
N LEU A 156 11.73 -5.04 7.14
CA LEU A 156 10.55 -4.31 7.62
C LEU A 156 10.92 -2.95 8.23
N ALA A 157 11.96 -2.90 9.07
CA ALA A 157 12.43 -1.63 9.65
C ALA A 157 12.90 -0.64 8.57
N LYS A 158 13.61 -1.13 7.56
CA LYS A 158 14.01 -0.31 6.38
C LYS A 158 12.80 0.21 5.61
N PHE A 159 11.77 -0.60 5.43
CA PHE A 159 10.53 -0.20 4.78
C PHE A 159 9.88 0.99 5.52
N PHE A 160 9.68 0.88 6.84
CA PHE A 160 9.11 1.97 7.62
C PHE A 160 10.00 3.21 7.63
N ALA A 161 11.31 3.05 7.77
CA ALA A 161 12.27 4.15 7.69
C ALA A 161 12.13 4.93 6.36
N ARG A 162 12.05 4.23 5.22
CA ARG A 162 11.84 4.86 3.91
C ARG A 162 10.53 5.62 3.82
N ILE A 163 9.42 5.09 4.38
CA ILE A 163 8.13 5.77 4.38
C ILE A 163 8.22 7.09 5.16
N VAL A 164 8.85 7.08 6.33
CA VAL A 164 9.03 8.27 7.16
C VAL A 164 9.96 9.26 6.46
N ASP A 165 11.09 8.80 5.95
CA ASP A 165 12.09 9.62 5.27
C ASP A 165 11.57 10.21 3.95
N TYR A 166 10.60 9.56 3.29
CA TYR A 166 10.02 10.03 2.02
C TYR A 166 9.30 11.38 2.13
N LYS A 167 8.81 11.72 3.31
CA LYS A 167 8.16 13.02 3.57
C LYS A 167 9.13 14.21 3.53
N SER A 168 10.45 13.97 3.54
CA SER A 168 11.47 15.03 3.54
C SER A 168 12.53 14.79 2.45
N PRO A 169 12.75 15.75 1.53
CA PRO A 169 13.75 15.62 0.47
C PRO A 169 15.18 15.42 0.97
N PHE A 170 15.44 15.79 2.22
CA PHE A 170 16.79 15.75 2.84
C PHE A 170 17.07 14.46 3.59
N THR A 171 16.08 13.56 3.76
CA THR A 171 16.17 12.44 4.70
C THR A 171 16.06 11.05 4.06
N SER A 172 16.04 10.93 2.74
CA SER A 172 15.74 9.66 2.04
C SER A 172 16.63 8.45 2.42
N THR A 173 17.72 8.68 3.16
CA THR A 173 18.62 7.64 3.68
C THR A 173 19.02 7.88 5.14
N HIS A 174 18.46 8.91 5.79
CA HIS A 174 18.87 9.33 7.14
C HIS A 174 18.65 8.20 8.16
N SER A 175 17.46 7.71 8.28
CA SER A 175 17.11 6.69 9.29
C SER A 175 17.86 5.39 9.10
N ILE A 176 18.15 5.01 7.84
CA ILE A 176 18.95 3.82 7.53
C ILE A 176 20.43 4.07 7.91
N GLY A 177 20.96 5.28 7.68
CA GLY A 177 22.30 5.68 8.10
C GLY A 177 22.45 5.62 9.62
N VAL A 178 21.52 6.22 10.35
CA VAL A 178 21.49 6.19 11.82
C VAL A 178 21.46 4.75 12.34
N ALA A 179 20.64 3.88 11.74
CA ALA A 179 20.57 2.47 12.11
C ALA A 179 21.92 1.75 11.96
N ALA A 180 22.59 1.94 10.81
CA ALA A 180 23.87 1.31 10.53
C ALA A 180 24.99 1.82 11.48
N ASP A 181 24.97 3.09 11.81
CA ASP A 181 25.97 3.68 12.71
C ASP A 181 25.70 3.29 14.17
N ALA A 182 24.44 3.17 14.58
CA ALA A 182 24.05 2.63 15.89
C ALA A 182 24.51 1.18 16.08
N GLU A 183 24.35 0.32 15.06
CA GLU A 183 24.84 -1.05 15.08
C GLU A 183 26.37 -1.10 15.18
N LYS A 184 27.09 -0.30 14.37
CA LYS A 184 28.57 -0.24 14.38
C LYS A 184 29.12 0.26 15.72
N LEU A 185 28.51 1.31 16.27
CA LEU A 185 28.93 1.87 17.56
C LEU A 185 28.71 0.86 18.69
N SER A 186 27.57 0.17 18.68
CA SER A 186 27.28 -0.89 19.66
C SER A 186 28.30 -2.01 19.59
N ARG A 187 28.70 -2.41 18.38
CA ARG A 187 29.77 -3.41 18.17
C ARG A 187 31.10 -2.93 18.72
N PHE A 188 31.46 -1.66 18.46
CA PHE A 188 32.71 -1.07 18.98
C PHE A 188 32.72 -1.02 20.52
N MET A 189 31.57 -0.78 21.16
CA MET A 189 31.40 -0.76 22.61
C MET A 189 31.39 -2.16 23.23
N GLY A 190 31.43 -3.24 22.44
CA GLY A 190 31.49 -4.62 22.90
C GLY A 190 30.16 -5.18 23.37
N PHE A 191 29.03 -4.63 22.92
CA PHE A 191 27.71 -5.20 23.19
C PHE A 191 27.53 -6.54 22.48
N ASP A 192 26.63 -7.37 23.02
CA ASP A 192 26.24 -8.64 22.42
C ASP A 192 25.42 -8.45 21.13
N GLU A 193 25.29 -9.51 20.37
CA GLU A 193 24.59 -9.51 19.08
C GLU A 193 23.13 -9.08 19.21
N GLU A 194 22.44 -9.52 20.25
CA GLU A 194 21.03 -9.14 20.50
C GLU A 194 20.88 -7.64 20.74
N THR A 195 21.79 -7.05 21.50
CA THR A 195 21.83 -5.60 21.75
C THR A 195 22.15 -4.83 20.48
N MET A 196 23.10 -5.29 19.66
CA MET A 196 23.43 -4.66 18.37
C MET A 196 22.22 -4.65 17.44
N GLN A 197 21.47 -5.76 17.37
CA GLN A 197 20.23 -5.86 16.59
C GLN A 197 19.16 -4.88 17.08
N LYS A 198 18.95 -4.78 18.39
CA LYS A 198 18.03 -3.80 18.98
C LYS A 198 18.44 -2.37 18.68
N MET A 199 19.73 -2.04 18.71
CA MET A 199 20.25 -0.71 18.38
C MET A 199 20.05 -0.37 16.90
N TYR A 200 20.21 -1.34 15.99
CA TYR A 200 19.86 -1.15 14.59
C TYR A 200 18.38 -0.78 14.43
N LEU A 201 17.47 -1.54 15.04
CA LEU A 201 16.03 -1.30 14.96
C LEU A 201 15.65 0.05 15.57
N ALA A 202 16.20 0.38 16.73
CA ALA A 202 15.97 1.68 17.38
C ALA A 202 16.43 2.84 16.48
N GLY A 203 17.60 2.74 15.84
CA GLY A 203 18.08 3.72 14.89
C GLY A 203 17.21 3.84 13.64
N ALA A 204 16.74 2.72 13.08
CA ALA A 204 15.88 2.73 11.90
C ALA A 204 14.51 3.36 12.15
N LEU A 205 13.99 3.21 13.36
CA LEU A 205 12.61 3.62 13.73
C LEU A 205 12.57 4.86 14.63
N HIS A 206 13.71 5.51 14.90
CA HIS A 206 13.79 6.62 15.88
C HIS A 206 12.85 7.79 15.53
N ASP A 207 12.56 7.98 14.26
CA ASP A 207 11.74 9.07 13.73
C ASP A 207 10.31 8.64 13.33
N ILE A 208 9.88 7.40 13.68
CA ILE A 208 8.58 6.85 13.25
C ILE A 208 7.37 7.67 13.75
N GLY A 209 7.56 8.54 14.73
CA GLY A 209 6.52 9.43 15.25
C GLY A 209 6.37 10.76 14.50
N LYS A 210 7.17 11.03 13.49
CA LYS A 210 7.06 12.21 12.63
C LYS A 210 6.00 12.02 11.56
#